data_ae2a7f6ac88a156aefdf59d4b86be28e
#
_entry.id   ae2a7f6ac88a156aefdf59d4b86be28e
#
_cell.length_a   1.000
_cell.length_b   1.000
_cell.length_c   1.000
_cell.angle_alpha   90.00
_cell.angle_beta   90.00
_cell.angle_gamma   90.00
#
_symmetry.space_group_name_H-M   'P 1'
#
loop_
_entity.id
_entity.type
_entity.pdbx_description
1 polymer ?
#
loop_
_entity_poly.entity_id
_entity_poly.type
_entity_poly.pdbx_seq_one_letter_code
_entity_poly.pdbx_strand_id
1 'polypeptide(L)'
;LADLAETRARELGGDAEKIDKGRGQFDRGHLAVVVIASPKPSEKIPAVEQLLSAGALCMNILHAATASGWGACWLTGWPAHDAGFTARAFGCGPQETVAGIVHIGTPHPAPVPDRPRPDLARLVTWADR
;
A
#
# COMPACT_ATOMS: atom_id res chain seq x y z
N LEU A 1 4.24 -9.35 -12.49
CA LEU A 1 4.74 -8.63 -11.30
C LEU A 1 5.42 -9.58 -10.31
N ALA A 2 4.83 -10.75 -10.03
CA ALA A 2 5.39 -11.74 -9.11
C ALA A 2 6.81 -12.16 -9.48
N ASP A 3 7.04 -12.54 -10.73
CA ASP A 3 8.37 -12.94 -11.21
C ASP A 3 9.38 -11.77 -11.15
N LEU A 4 8.92 -10.55 -11.42
CA LEU A 4 9.76 -9.36 -11.29
C LEU A 4 10.13 -9.10 -9.82
N ALA A 5 9.20 -9.27 -8.89
CA ALA A 5 9.47 -9.12 -7.47
C ALA A 5 10.45 -10.18 -6.97
N GLU A 6 10.28 -11.44 -7.37
CA GLU A 6 11.24 -12.52 -7.05
C GLU A 6 12.63 -12.20 -7.58
N THR A 7 12.74 -11.84 -8.88
CA THR A 7 14.01 -11.48 -9.51
C THR A 7 14.69 -10.35 -8.75
N ARG A 8 13.93 -9.29 -8.44
CA ARG A 8 14.47 -8.14 -7.72
C ARG A 8 14.89 -8.46 -6.29
N ALA A 9 14.13 -9.31 -5.58
CA ALA A 9 14.52 -9.76 -4.25
C ALA A 9 15.87 -10.50 -4.28
N ARG A 10 16.10 -11.35 -5.29
CA ARG A 10 17.38 -12.06 -5.48
C ARG A 10 18.53 -11.09 -5.81
N GLU A 11 18.30 -10.10 -6.69
CA GLU A 11 19.29 -9.04 -7.00
C GLU A 11 19.74 -8.30 -5.73
N LEU A 12 18.81 -8.12 -4.77
CA LEU A 12 19.07 -7.46 -3.49
C LEU A 12 19.69 -8.37 -2.42
N GLY A 13 20.02 -9.62 -2.76
CA GLY A 13 20.55 -10.59 -1.80
C GLY A 13 19.52 -11.00 -0.74
N GLY A 14 18.23 -10.93 -1.05
CA GLY A 14 17.16 -11.29 -0.15
C GLY A 14 17.12 -12.77 0.16
N ASP A 15 16.78 -13.12 1.41
CA ASP A 15 16.54 -14.48 1.85
C ASP A 15 15.23 -15.07 1.29
N ALA A 16 14.97 -16.33 1.59
CA ALA A 16 13.79 -17.03 1.11
C ALA A 16 12.47 -16.36 1.59
N GLU A 17 12.48 -15.79 2.79
CA GLU A 17 11.29 -15.08 3.34
C GLU A 17 11.01 -13.79 2.57
N LYS A 18 12.04 -13.00 2.27
CA LYS A 18 11.90 -11.75 1.50
C LYS A 18 11.43 -12.05 0.07
N ILE A 19 11.94 -13.13 -0.54
CA ILE A 19 11.56 -13.59 -1.87
C ILE A 19 10.08 -14.00 -1.88
N ASP A 20 9.66 -14.88 -0.95
CA ASP A 20 8.26 -15.34 -0.84
C ASP A 20 7.28 -14.20 -0.58
N LYS A 21 7.63 -13.30 0.34
CA LYS A 21 6.80 -12.10 0.63
C LYS A 21 6.64 -11.21 -0.60
N GLY A 22 7.71 -10.97 -1.35
CA GLY A 22 7.65 -10.15 -2.54
C GLY A 22 6.80 -10.77 -3.65
N ARG A 23 7.07 -12.03 -3.97
CA ARG A 23 6.33 -12.80 -4.96
C ARG A 23 4.86 -12.95 -4.56
N GLY A 24 4.61 -13.43 -3.35
CA GLY A 24 3.28 -13.72 -2.84
C GLY A 24 2.36 -12.50 -2.74
N GLN A 25 2.91 -11.30 -2.70
CA GLN A 25 2.13 -10.08 -2.74
C GLN A 25 1.38 -9.94 -4.08
N PHE A 26 1.91 -10.48 -5.17
CA PHE A 26 1.33 -10.36 -6.51
C PHE A 26 0.71 -11.66 -7.03
N ASP A 27 1.08 -12.81 -6.48
CA ASP A 27 0.52 -14.12 -6.88
C ASP A 27 -0.84 -14.41 -6.21
N ARG A 28 -1.06 -13.87 -5.02
CA ARG A 28 -2.23 -14.21 -4.17
C ARG A 28 -3.49 -13.41 -4.47
N GLY A 29 -3.41 -12.41 -5.34
CA GLY A 29 -4.53 -11.54 -5.68
C GLY A 29 -4.66 -11.33 -7.18
N HIS A 30 -5.91 -11.23 -7.66
CA HIS A 30 -6.18 -11.04 -9.08
C HIS A 30 -6.26 -9.58 -9.50
N LEU A 31 -6.51 -8.67 -8.56
CA LEU A 31 -6.59 -7.25 -8.80
C LEU A 31 -5.81 -6.48 -7.74
N ALA A 32 -4.94 -5.61 -8.19
CA ALA A 32 -4.25 -4.64 -7.34
C ALA A 32 -4.33 -3.25 -7.97
N VAL A 33 -4.73 -2.27 -7.18
CA VAL A 33 -4.69 -0.85 -7.54
C VAL A 33 -3.46 -0.25 -6.88
N VAL A 34 -2.52 0.24 -7.70
CA VAL A 34 -1.31 0.90 -7.21
C VAL A 34 -1.54 2.40 -7.19
N VAL A 35 -1.43 3.00 -6.02
CA VAL A 35 -1.53 4.45 -5.85
C VAL A 35 -0.12 5.03 -5.80
N ILE A 36 0.21 5.85 -6.79
CA ILE A 36 1.50 6.50 -6.91
C ILE A 36 1.34 7.97 -6.51
N ALA A 37 2.07 8.38 -5.49
CA ALA A 37 2.20 9.79 -5.12
C ALA A 37 3.24 10.42 -6.04
N SER A 38 2.81 11.41 -6.82
CA SER A 38 3.64 12.17 -7.77
C SER A 38 3.62 13.65 -7.37
N PRO A 39 4.37 14.03 -6.31
CA PRO A 39 4.33 15.38 -5.80
C PRO A 39 4.85 16.38 -6.84
N LYS A 40 4.18 17.52 -6.90
CA LYS A 40 4.57 18.64 -7.76
C LYS A 40 5.14 19.78 -6.92
N PRO A 41 6.15 20.50 -7.42
CA PRO A 41 6.59 21.74 -6.78
C PRO A 41 5.40 22.69 -6.61
N SER A 42 5.18 23.19 -5.40
CA SER A 42 4.09 24.12 -5.09
C SER A 42 4.48 24.99 -3.91
N GLU A 43 4.27 26.31 -4.06
CA GLU A 43 4.44 27.27 -2.95
C GLU A 43 3.28 27.21 -1.96
N LYS A 44 2.11 26.71 -2.40
CA LYS A 44 0.87 26.67 -1.59
C LYS A 44 0.59 25.33 -0.95
N ILE A 45 1.01 24.21 -1.58
CA ILE A 45 0.68 22.85 -1.16
C ILE A 45 1.98 22.12 -0.84
N PRO A 46 2.35 21.98 0.44
CA PRO A 46 3.54 21.24 0.84
C PRO A 46 3.51 19.78 0.38
N ALA A 47 4.68 19.20 0.15
CA ALA A 47 4.81 17.80 -0.30
C ALA A 47 4.13 16.80 0.65
N VAL A 48 4.14 17.09 1.96
CA VAL A 48 3.46 16.25 2.96
C VAL A 48 1.96 16.18 2.75
N GLU A 49 1.31 17.29 2.40
CA GLU A 49 -0.13 17.32 2.15
C GLU A 49 -0.48 16.53 0.89
N GLN A 50 0.36 16.61 -0.14
CA GLN A 50 0.21 15.83 -1.36
C GLN A 50 0.33 14.32 -1.07
N LEU A 51 1.28 13.92 -0.22
CA LEU A 51 1.44 12.53 0.21
C LEU A 51 0.26 12.05 1.05
N LEU A 52 -0.22 12.86 1.99
CA LEU A 52 -1.41 12.54 2.80
C LEU A 52 -2.65 12.38 1.92
N SER A 53 -2.80 13.19 0.88
CA SER A 53 -3.87 13.05 -0.11
C SER A 53 -3.81 11.70 -0.84
N ALA A 54 -2.62 11.25 -1.24
CA ALA A 54 -2.45 9.92 -1.84
C ALA A 54 -2.82 8.79 -0.85
N GLY A 55 -2.46 8.93 0.43
CA GLY A 55 -2.87 8.00 1.49
C GLY A 55 -4.39 8.00 1.71
N ALA A 56 -5.03 9.17 1.68
CA ALA A 56 -6.48 9.27 1.77
C ALA A 56 -7.18 8.58 0.58
N LEU A 57 -6.61 8.65 -0.63
CA LEU A 57 -7.10 7.90 -1.78
C LEU A 57 -7.05 6.39 -1.54
N CYS A 58 -5.95 5.85 -0.99
CA CYS A 58 -5.87 4.43 -0.63
C CYS A 58 -7.01 4.02 0.31
N MET A 59 -7.29 4.82 1.34
CA MET A 59 -8.38 4.56 2.28
C MET A 59 -9.75 4.61 1.59
N ASN A 60 -9.98 5.58 0.70
CA ASN A 60 -11.24 5.69 -0.05
C ASN A 60 -11.44 4.49 -0.98
N ILE A 61 -10.38 3.95 -1.59
CA ILE A 61 -10.46 2.73 -2.40
C ILE A 61 -10.87 1.53 -1.53
N LEU A 62 -10.32 1.39 -0.31
CA LEU A 62 -10.74 0.34 0.64
C LEU A 62 -12.23 0.45 0.97
N HIS A 63 -12.69 1.65 1.31
CA HIS A 63 -14.10 1.87 1.63
C HIS A 63 -15.02 1.63 0.44
N ALA A 64 -14.65 2.08 -0.75
CA ALA A 64 -15.42 1.84 -1.96
C ALA A 64 -15.52 0.33 -2.29
N ALA A 65 -14.42 -0.40 -2.20
CA ALA A 65 -14.41 -1.84 -2.41
C ALA A 65 -15.33 -2.56 -1.41
N THR A 66 -15.20 -2.23 -0.12
CA THR A 66 -16.03 -2.83 0.95
C THR A 66 -17.51 -2.49 0.77
N ALA A 67 -17.85 -1.24 0.45
CA ALA A 67 -19.23 -0.83 0.18
C ALA A 67 -19.83 -1.52 -1.05
N SER A 68 -18.98 -1.97 -1.98
CA SER A 68 -19.37 -2.75 -3.16
C SER A 68 -19.39 -4.27 -2.92
N GLY A 69 -19.21 -4.73 -1.68
CA GLY A 69 -19.23 -6.14 -1.31
C GLY A 69 -17.92 -6.89 -1.57
N TRP A 70 -16.83 -6.21 -1.88
CA TRP A 70 -15.50 -6.81 -2.08
C TRP A 70 -14.67 -6.79 -0.80
N GLY A 71 -13.79 -7.76 -0.67
CA GLY A 71 -12.69 -7.69 0.28
C GLY A 71 -11.58 -6.81 -0.27
N ALA A 72 -10.93 -6.03 0.61
CA ALA A 72 -9.80 -5.23 0.20
C ALA A 72 -8.74 -5.15 1.31
N CYS A 73 -7.47 -5.00 0.90
CA CYS A 73 -6.35 -4.85 1.81
C CYS A 73 -5.34 -3.86 1.22
N TRP A 74 -4.97 -2.86 2.01
CA TRP A 74 -3.91 -1.92 1.64
C TRP A 74 -2.57 -2.41 2.20
N LEU A 75 -1.67 -2.68 1.29
CA LEU A 75 -0.30 -3.13 1.60
C LEU A 75 0.72 -2.16 1.00
N THR A 76 1.92 -2.20 1.54
CA THR A 76 3.12 -1.61 0.93
C THR A 76 4.21 -2.68 0.79
N GLY A 77 4.78 -3.15 1.89
CA GLY A 77 5.87 -4.12 1.86
C GLY A 77 7.13 -3.56 1.18
N TRP A 78 8.17 -4.38 1.10
CA TRP A 78 9.43 -3.98 0.48
C TRP A 78 9.30 -3.59 -1.02
N PRO A 79 8.40 -4.22 -1.83
CA PRO A 79 8.28 -3.85 -3.25
C PRO A 79 7.84 -2.40 -3.46
N ALA A 80 6.99 -1.87 -2.57
CA ALA A 80 6.55 -0.48 -2.65
C ALA A 80 7.65 0.54 -2.32
N HIS A 81 8.69 0.10 -1.62
CA HIS A 81 9.78 0.97 -1.14
C HIS A 81 11.10 0.80 -1.92
N ASP A 82 11.21 -0.21 -2.79
CA ASP A 82 12.39 -0.39 -3.63
C ASP A 82 12.24 0.38 -4.95
N ALA A 83 13.04 1.44 -5.12
CA ALA A 83 13.00 2.29 -6.30
C ALA A 83 13.25 1.52 -7.60
N GLY A 84 14.14 0.50 -7.58
CA GLY A 84 14.42 -0.33 -8.75
C GLY A 84 13.23 -1.20 -9.16
N PHE A 85 12.49 -1.72 -8.19
CA PHE A 85 11.26 -2.46 -8.46
C PHE A 85 10.15 -1.52 -8.95
N THR A 86 9.89 -0.41 -8.24
CA THR A 86 8.78 0.49 -8.58
C THR A 86 8.96 1.14 -9.95
N ALA A 87 10.21 1.49 -10.32
CA ALA A 87 10.50 1.98 -11.66
C ALA A 87 10.22 0.92 -12.74
N ARG A 88 10.66 -0.34 -12.54
CA ARG A 88 10.48 -1.43 -13.52
C ARG A 88 9.03 -1.93 -13.59
N ALA A 89 8.35 -2.00 -12.44
CA ALA A 89 7.00 -2.55 -12.32
C ALA A 89 5.90 -1.55 -12.70
N PHE A 90 6.08 -0.29 -12.33
CA PHE A 90 5.03 0.73 -12.38
C PHE A 90 5.45 2.00 -13.15
N GLY A 91 6.69 2.08 -13.61
CA GLY A 91 7.20 3.25 -14.32
C GLY A 91 7.43 4.47 -13.43
N CYS A 92 7.58 4.28 -12.10
CA CYS A 92 7.81 5.38 -11.18
C CYS A 92 9.09 6.16 -11.50
N GLY A 93 8.95 7.47 -11.58
CA GLY A 93 10.08 8.40 -11.68
C GLY A 93 10.77 8.62 -10.32
N PRO A 94 11.92 9.36 -10.32
CA PRO A 94 12.73 9.55 -9.11
C PRO A 94 12.03 10.28 -7.97
N GLN A 95 11.01 11.09 -8.27
CA GLN A 95 10.23 11.85 -7.29
C GLN A 95 8.91 11.19 -6.92
N GLU A 96 8.62 10.04 -7.52
CA GLU A 96 7.38 9.32 -7.30
C GLU A 96 7.56 8.19 -6.30
N THR A 97 6.55 7.98 -5.48
CA THR A 97 6.55 6.93 -4.46
C THR A 97 5.22 6.18 -4.50
N VAL A 98 5.27 4.87 -4.22
CA VAL A 98 4.06 4.08 -4.07
C VAL A 98 3.48 4.35 -2.68
N ALA A 99 2.34 5.06 -2.64
CA ALA A 99 1.60 5.32 -1.41
C ALA A 99 0.88 4.07 -0.89
N GLY A 100 0.48 3.18 -1.80
CA GLY A 100 -0.13 1.91 -1.43
C GLY A 100 -0.39 1.01 -2.63
N ILE A 101 -0.50 -0.27 -2.33
CA ILE A 101 -0.95 -1.31 -3.24
C ILE A 101 -2.22 -1.89 -2.62
N VAL A 102 -3.38 -1.55 -3.17
CA VAL A 102 -4.68 -1.98 -2.66
C VAL A 102 -5.12 -3.21 -3.43
N HIS A 103 -5.06 -4.36 -2.78
CA HIS A 103 -5.58 -5.62 -3.33
C HIS A 103 -7.07 -5.71 -3.11
N ILE A 104 -7.82 -6.11 -4.14
CA ILE A 104 -9.27 -6.24 -4.11
C ILE A 104 -9.64 -7.64 -4.61
N GLY A 105 -10.56 -8.30 -3.93
CA GLY A 105 -10.99 -9.64 -4.29
C GLY A 105 -12.20 -10.10 -3.50
N THR A 106 -12.62 -11.35 -3.74
CA THR A 106 -13.69 -11.96 -2.97
C THR A 106 -13.26 -12.14 -1.51
N PRO A 107 -14.08 -11.70 -0.53
CA PRO A 107 -13.75 -11.90 0.88
C PRO A 107 -13.64 -13.40 1.21
N HIS A 108 -12.65 -13.75 2.02
CA HIS A 108 -12.56 -15.11 2.53
C HIS A 108 -13.69 -15.35 3.54
N PRO A 109 -14.40 -16.50 3.51
CA PRO A 109 -15.54 -16.76 4.38
C PRO A 109 -15.17 -16.94 5.85
N ALA A 110 -13.94 -17.32 6.16
CA ALA A 110 -13.50 -17.45 7.54
C ALA A 110 -13.21 -16.06 8.18
N PRO A 111 -13.61 -15.86 9.44
CA PRO A 111 -13.32 -14.62 10.13
C PRO A 111 -11.80 -14.42 10.26
N VAL A 112 -11.34 -13.22 9.92
CA VAL A 112 -9.96 -12.82 10.14
C VAL A 112 -9.82 -12.38 11.60
N PRO A 113 -8.82 -12.86 12.37
CA PRO A 113 -8.58 -12.40 13.73
C PRO A 113 -8.43 -10.87 13.77
N ASP A 114 -9.15 -10.23 14.69
CA ASP A 114 -9.01 -8.79 14.86
C ASP A 114 -7.66 -8.46 15.49
N ARG A 115 -7.07 -7.35 15.05
CA ARG A 115 -5.82 -6.85 15.63
C ARG A 115 -6.12 -6.10 16.92
N PRO A 116 -5.22 -6.12 17.91
CA PRO A 116 -5.33 -5.24 19.07
C PRO A 116 -5.52 -3.79 18.61
N ARG A 117 -6.57 -3.15 19.09
CA ARG A 117 -6.88 -1.75 18.76
C ARG A 117 -6.31 -0.85 19.86
N PRO A 118 -5.84 0.35 19.51
CA PRO A 118 -5.42 1.32 20.51
C PRO A 118 -6.61 1.74 21.39
N ASP A 119 -6.32 2.03 22.66
CA ASP A 119 -7.30 2.61 23.57
C ASP A 119 -7.57 4.07 23.18
N LEU A 120 -8.78 4.34 22.70
CA LEU A 120 -9.18 5.67 22.23
C LEU A 120 -9.15 6.70 23.36
N ALA A 121 -9.45 6.31 24.61
CA ALA A 121 -9.40 7.23 25.76
C ALA A 121 -7.98 7.78 26.01
N ARG A 122 -6.94 7.06 25.58
CA ARG A 122 -5.55 7.50 25.69
C ARG A 122 -5.05 8.31 24.49
N LEU A 123 -5.75 8.25 23.37
CA LEU A 123 -5.33 8.86 22.09
C LEU A 123 -6.14 10.10 21.72
N VAL A 124 -7.36 10.22 22.26
CA VAL A 124 -8.26 11.32 21.94
C VAL A 124 -8.32 12.30 23.11
N THR A 125 -8.05 13.54 22.82
CA THR A 125 -8.26 14.65 23.77
C THR A 125 -9.40 15.52 23.26
N TRP A 126 -10.37 15.75 24.12
CA TRP A 126 -11.46 16.70 23.81
C TRP A 126 -11.06 18.08 24.32
N ALA A 127 -11.09 19.07 23.41
CA ALA A 127 -10.87 20.45 23.78
C ALA A 127 -12.21 21.07 24.15
N ASP A 128 -12.48 21.11 25.46
CA ASP A 128 -13.62 21.86 25.98
C ASP A 128 -13.23 23.34 26.06
N ARG A 129 -14.04 24.22 25.52
CA ARG A 129 -13.87 25.68 25.57
C ARG A 129 -14.67 26.26 26.72
#